data_8e98baad07a5cfeee5204262b4141f64
#
_entry.id   8e98baad07a5cfeee5204262b4141f64
#
_cell.length_a   1.000
_cell.length_b   1.000
_cell.length_c   1.000
_cell.angle_alpha   90.00
_cell.angle_beta   90.00
_cell.angle_gamma   90.00
#
_symmetry.space_group_name_H-M   'P 1'
#
loop_
_entity.id
_entity.type
_entity.pdbx_description
1 polymer ?
#
loop_
_entity_poly.entity_id
_entity_poly.type
_entity_poly.pdbx_seq_one_letter_code
_entity_poly.pdbx_strand_id
1 'polypeptide(L)'
;DRLGVSKTALYRYVRNKNDLLFACHEEAMDIADRALSEGEHSGRTGLEKIQIGLGAYLREMIGELGVPVLILEENALQGDEGEKIYALRDAFEKRMRTLVEMGIADGSILPLNPKLAVFMLLGSIHWVTKWYRPDGLWSADDVSEALIELATRGMAAKPVGTLSAPIHRNPDLPDSRQATHPTKG
;
A
#
# COMPACT_ATOMS: atom_id res chain seq x y z
N ASP A 1 16.19 -7.90 -14.89
CA ASP A 1 15.74 -8.77 -15.99
C ASP A 1 14.51 -9.65 -15.70
N ARG A 2 13.70 -9.30 -14.69
CA ARG A 2 12.51 -10.09 -14.33
C ARG A 2 11.29 -9.85 -15.23
N LEU A 3 11.28 -8.75 -16.00
CA LEU A 3 10.15 -8.44 -16.91
C LEU A 3 10.38 -8.93 -18.34
N GLY A 4 11.50 -9.62 -18.67
CA GLY A 4 11.80 -10.03 -20.04
C GLY A 4 11.93 -8.90 -21.07
N VAL A 5 11.83 -7.65 -20.61
CA VAL A 5 11.93 -6.45 -21.43
C VAL A 5 13.32 -5.86 -21.25
N SER A 6 14.10 -5.79 -22.33
CA SER A 6 15.44 -5.18 -22.27
C SER A 6 15.33 -3.69 -21.92
N LYS A 7 16.35 -3.15 -21.21
CA LYS A 7 16.45 -1.70 -20.96
C LYS A 7 16.23 -0.88 -22.24
N THR A 8 16.75 -1.36 -23.36
CA THR A 8 16.59 -0.73 -24.68
C THR A 8 15.14 -0.72 -25.17
N ALA A 9 14.35 -1.75 -24.86
CA ALA A 9 12.93 -1.77 -25.21
C ALA A 9 12.14 -0.80 -24.34
N LEU A 10 12.46 -0.70 -23.05
CA LEU A 10 11.84 0.29 -22.14
C LEU A 10 12.07 1.72 -22.63
N TYR A 11 13.34 2.07 -22.98
CA TYR A 11 13.69 3.38 -23.52
C TYR A 11 13.09 3.68 -24.90
N ARG A 12 12.52 2.69 -25.58
CA ARG A 12 11.85 2.87 -26.88
C ARG A 12 10.42 3.44 -26.69
N TYR A 13 9.83 3.23 -25.53
CA TYR A 13 8.48 3.71 -25.19
C TYR A 13 8.49 4.96 -24.30
N VAL A 14 9.62 5.26 -23.65
CA VAL A 14 9.75 6.36 -22.68
C VAL A 14 10.82 7.31 -23.17
N ARG A 15 10.44 8.54 -23.47
CA ARG A 15 11.31 9.55 -24.05
C ARG A 15 12.41 10.05 -23.10
N ASN A 16 12.08 10.09 -21.80
CA ASN A 16 12.96 10.58 -20.74
C ASN A 16 12.60 9.97 -19.39
N LYS A 17 13.39 10.28 -18.34
CA LYS A 17 13.18 9.81 -16.97
C LYS A 17 11.83 10.27 -16.40
N ASN A 18 11.37 11.47 -16.74
CA ASN A 18 10.11 12.02 -16.23
C ASN A 18 8.90 11.26 -16.78
N ASP A 19 8.87 10.97 -18.09
CA ASP A 19 7.79 10.17 -18.70
C ASP A 19 7.68 8.80 -18.02
N LEU A 20 8.82 8.17 -17.71
CA LEU A 20 8.83 6.88 -16.98
C LEU A 20 8.28 7.05 -15.57
N LEU A 21 8.71 8.06 -14.87
CA LEU A 21 8.27 8.36 -13.51
C LEU A 21 6.76 8.64 -13.49
N PHE A 22 6.27 9.45 -14.43
CA PHE A 22 4.86 9.74 -14.58
C PHE A 22 4.04 8.47 -14.84
N ALA A 23 4.44 7.64 -15.82
CA ALA A 23 3.76 6.38 -16.12
C ALA A 23 3.72 5.42 -14.90
N CYS A 24 4.78 5.37 -14.12
CA CYS A 24 4.81 4.57 -12.89
C CYS A 24 3.82 5.10 -11.84
N HIS A 25 3.75 6.41 -11.67
CA HIS A 25 2.78 7.01 -10.73
C HIS A 25 1.35 6.85 -11.22
N GLU A 26 1.10 6.99 -12.51
CA GLU A 26 -0.22 6.77 -13.12
C GLU A 26 -0.68 5.33 -12.87
N GLU A 27 0.15 4.33 -13.13
CA GLU A 27 -0.15 2.91 -12.83
C GLU A 27 -0.42 2.68 -11.34
N ALA A 28 0.36 3.29 -10.44
CA ALA A 28 0.11 3.18 -9.01
C ALA A 28 -1.26 3.76 -8.61
N MET A 29 -1.67 4.85 -9.22
CA MET A 29 -2.99 5.45 -8.98
C MET A 29 -4.12 4.60 -9.57
N ASP A 30 -3.90 3.95 -10.71
CA ASP A 30 -4.86 3.00 -11.29
C ASP A 30 -5.03 1.76 -10.41
N ILE A 31 -3.95 1.24 -9.84
CA ILE A 31 -4.01 0.16 -8.84
C ILE A 31 -4.82 0.60 -7.63
N ALA A 32 -4.54 1.80 -7.10
CA ALA A 32 -5.25 2.35 -5.96
C ALA A 32 -6.75 2.51 -6.22
N ASP A 33 -7.12 3.00 -7.41
CA ASP A 33 -8.50 3.20 -7.83
C ASP A 33 -9.26 1.87 -7.94
N ARG A 34 -8.67 0.87 -8.62
CA ARG A 34 -9.26 -0.48 -8.75
C ARG A 34 -9.46 -1.14 -7.38
N ALA A 35 -8.43 -1.10 -6.53
CA ALA A 35 -8.48 -1.70 -5.21
C ALA A 35 -9.55 -1.05 -4.33
N LEU A 36 -9.65 0.27 -4.34
CA LEU A 36 -10.66 0.98 -3.57
C LEU A 36 -12.07 0.70 -4.10
N SER A 37 -12.23 0.63 -5.41
CA SER A 37 -13.50 0.26 -6.06
C SER A 37 -13.95 -1.16 -5.67
N GLU A 38 -13.02 -2.11 -5.57
CA GLU A 38 -13.31 -3.45 -5.05
C GLU A 38 -13.84 -3.39 -3.61
N GLY A 39 -13.19 -2.62 -2.76
CA GLY A 39 -13.65 -2.41 -1.38
C GLY A 39 -15.04 -1.80 -1.31
N GLU A 40 -15.31 -0.77 -2.12
CA GLU A 40 -16.62 -0.10 -2.19
C GLU A 40 -17.75 -1.04 -2.60
N HIS A 41 -17.48 -1.97 -3.53
CA HIS A 41 -18.48 -2.93 -4.01
C HIS A 41 -18.67 -4.12 -3.08
N SER A 42 -17.60 -4.62 -2.46
CA SER A 42 -17.61 -5.89 -1.71
C SER A 42 -17.90 -5.70 -0.22
N GLY A 43 -17.50 -4.56 0.37
CA GLY A 43 -17.70 -4.27 1.77
C GLY A 43 -19.14 -3.84 2.08
N ARG A 44 -19.68 -4.27 3.22
CA ARG A 44 -21.02 -3.93 3.71
C ARG A 44 -21.02 -2.68 4.59
N THR A 45 -19.94 -2.46 5.33
CA THR A 45 -19.75 -1.31 6.21
C THR A 45 -18.58 -0.45 5.75
N GLY A 46 -18.51 0.80 6.20
CA GLY A 46 -17.38 1.66 5.87
C GLY A 46 -16.04 1.06 6.30
N LEU A 47 -15.97 0.39 7.44
CA LEU A 47 -14.79 -0.32 7.91
C LEU A 47 -14.41 -1.48 6.98
N GLU A 48 -15.36 -2.35 6.60
CA GLU A 48 -15.11 -3.46 5.69
C GLU A 48 -14.62 -2.97 4.31
N LYS A 49 -15.21 -1.89 3.78
CA LYS A 49 -14.79 -1.28 2.52
C LYS A 49 -13.33 -0.83 2.56
N ILE A 50 -12.92 -0.18 3.64
CA ILE A 50 -11.53 0.24 3.86
C ILE A 50 -10.62 -0.98 3.98
N GLN A 51 -10.99 -1.99 4.74
CA GLN A 51 -10.19 -3.21 4.92
C GLN A 51 -9.92 -3.92 3.60
N ILE A 52 -10.97 -4.14 2.81
CA ILE A 52 -10.87 -4.81 1.51
C ILE A 52 -10.03 -3.95 0.53
N GLY A 53 -10.39 -2.69 0.36
CA GLY A 53 -9.73 -1.80 -0.59
C GLY A 53 -8.25 -1.58 -0.27
N LEU A 54 -7.92 -1.26 0.98
CA LEU A 54 -6.52 -1.06 1.36
C LEU A 54 -5.72 -2.37 1.39
N GLY A 55 -6.36 -3.50 1.74
CA GLY A 55 -5.72 -4.81 1.68
C GLY A 55 -5.33 -5.18 0.25
N ALA A 56 -6.25 -4.99 -0.70
CA ALA A 56 -5.98 -5.20 -2.12
C ALA A 56 -4.88 -4.25 -2.63
N TYR A 57 -4.99 -2.95 -2.32
CA TYR A 57 -3.99 -1.96 -2.68
C TYR A 57 -2.59 -2.31 -2.16
N LEU A 58 -2.47 -2.62 -0.86
CA LEU A 58 -1.16 -2.94 -0.26
C LEU A 58 -0.57 -4.20 -0.86
N ARG A 59 -1.38 -5.23 -1.10
CA ARG A 59 -0.95 -6.51 -1.68
C ARG A 59 -0.38 -6.32 -3.09
N GLU A 60 -1.04 -5.52 -3.94
CA GLU A 60 -0.53 -5.20 -5.26
C GLU A 60 0.74 -4.33 -5.20
N MET A 61 0.77 -3.35 -4.28
CA MET A 61 1.90 -2.43 -4.16
C MET A 61 3.19 -3.07 -3.65
N ILE A 62 3.12 -4.11 -2.83
CA ILE A 62 4.30 -4.85 -2.34
C ILE A 62 4.52 -6.17 -3.07
N GLY A 63 3.61 -6.57 -3.96
CA GLY A 63 3.75 -7.70 -4.88
C GLY A 63 4.80 -7.46 -5.95
N GLU A 64 4.78 -8.29 -7.00
CA GLU A 64 5.84 -8.33 -8.02
C GLU A 64 6.10 -7.01 -8.76
N LEU A 65 5.11 -6.12 -8.85
CA LEU A 65 5.17 -4.90 -9.67
C LEU A 65 5.34 -3.61 -8.84
N GLY A 66 5.02 -3.61 -7.54
CA GLY A 66 4.69 -2.37 -6.83
C GLY A 66 5.83 -1.63 -6.16
N VAL A 67 6.81 -2.31 -5.61
CA VAL A 67 7.85 -1.68 -4.77
C VAL A 67 8.65 -0.55 -5.46
N PRO A 68 9.01 -0.64 -6.74
CA PRO A 68 9.76 0.42 -7.40
C PRO A 68 9.01 1.75 -7.50
N VAL A 69 7.68 1.72 -7.60
CA VAL A 69 6.85 2.89 -7.90
C VAL A 69 6.73 3.85 -6.72
N LEU A 70 6.58 3.32 -5.51
CA LEU A 70 6.43 4.15 -4.30
C LEU A 70 7.74 4.73 -3.76
N ILE A 71 8.88 4.19 -4.22
CA ILE A 71 10.22 4.70 -3.84
C ILE A 71 10.61 5.89 -4.71
N LEU A 72 9.92 6.10 -5.83
CA LEU A 72 10.23 7.17 -6.76
C LEU A 72 9.98 8.54 -6.09
N GLU A 73 10.97 9.42 -6.26
CA GLU A 73 10.97 10.76 -5.66
C GLU A 73 9.74 11.56 -6.12
N GLU A 74 8.82 11.80 -5.19
CA GLU A 74 7.60 12.59 -5.45
C GLU A 74 7.93 13.99 -6.01
N ASN A 75 9.05 14.57 -5.57
CA ASN A 75 9.50 15.89 -5.98
C ASN A 75 10.08 15.95 -7.40
N ALA A 76 10.22 14.81 -8.07
CA ALA A 76 10.77 14.76 -9.43
C ALA A 76 9.74 15.06 -10.52
N LEU A 77 8.44 14.93 -10.22
CA LEU A 77 7.36 15.29 -11.13
C LEU A 77 7.07 16.78 -11.03
N GLN A 78 7.29 17.51 -12.10
CA GLN A 78 7.06 18.96 -12.20
C GLN A 78 6.11 19.27 -13.37
N GLY A 79 5.49 20.46 -13.33
CA GLY A 79 4.57 20.89 -14.37
C GLY A 79 3.25 20.11 -14.40
N ASP A 80 2.64 20.08 -15.58
CA ASP A 80 1.28 19.51 -15.80
C ASP A 80 1.17 18.04 -15.36
N GLU A 81 2.23 17.25 -15.55
CA GLU A 81 2.27 15.84 -15.13
C GLU A 81 2.24 15.70 -13.60
N GLY A 82 2.99 16.55 -12.90
CA GLY A 82 2.97 16.60 -11.44
C GLY A 82 1.58 16.99 -10.93
N GLU A 83 0.98 18.03 -11.48
CA GLU A 83 -0.37 18.48 -11.12
C GLU A 83 -1.42 17.40 -11.32
N LYS A 84 -1.33 16.64 -12.43
CA LYS A 84 -2.24 15.50 -12.70
C LYS A 84 -2.12 14.41 -11.63
N ILE A 85 -0.90 14.03 -11.26
CA ILE A 85 -0.70 13.01 -10.21
C ILE A 85 -1.18 13.50 -8.85
N TYR A 86 -0.92 14.77 -8.49
CA TYR A 86 -1.45 15.34 -7.26
C TYR A 86 -2.99 15.33 -7.25
N ALA A 87 -3.63 15.68 -8.36
CA ALA A 87 -5.09 15.63 -8.46
C ALA A 87 -5.66 14.20 -8.28
N LEU A 88 -4.99 13.18 -8.83
CA LEU A 88 -5.38 11.78 -8.63
C LEU A 88 -5.23 11.35 -7.16
N ARG A 89 -4.12 11.74 -6.51
CA ARG A 89 -3.90 11.48 -5.08
C ARG A 89 -4.94 12.15 -4.18
N ASP A 90 -5.28 13.39 -4.48
CA ASP A 90 -6.32 14.12 -3.75
C ASP A 90 -7.69 13.47 -3.92
N ALA A 91 -8.02 13.02 -5.14
CA ALA A 91 -9.25 12.28 -5.41
C ALA A 91 -9.31 10.96 -4.62
N PHE A 92 -8.23 10.20 -4.61
CA PHE A 92 -8.12 8.96 -3.85
C PHE A 92 -8.26 9.21 -2.33
N GLU A 93 -7.54 10.19 -1.78
CA GLU A 93 -7.64 10.59 -0.37
C GLU A 93 -9.09 10.96 0.00
N LYS A 94 -9.74 11.73 -0.86
CA LYS A 94 -11.13 12.15 -0.65
C LYS A 94 -12.10 10.96 -0.64
N ARG A 95 -11.93 9.98 -1.54
CA ARG A 95 -12.74 8.75 -1.55
C ARG A 95 -12.51 7.96 -0.25
N MET A 96 -11.27 7.76 0.16
CA MET A 96 -10.93 7.11 1.43
C MET A 96 -11.61 7.79 2.61
N ARG A 97 -11.57 9.11 2.67
CA ARG A 97 -12.23 9.91 3.71
C ARG A 97 -13.74 9.68 3.73
N THR A 98 -14.37 9.65 2.56
CA THR A 98 -15.80 9.32 2.46
C THR A 98 -16.11 7.94 3.04
N LEU A 99 -15.27 6.93 2.82
CA LEU A 99 -15.46 5.60 3.42
C LEU A 99 -15.32 5.61 4.95
N VAL A 100 -14.40 6.42 5.49
CA VAL A 100 -14.30 6.62 6.95
C VAL A 100 -15.56 7.30 7.49
N GLU A 101 -16.06 8.33 6.82
CA GLU A 101 -17.30 9.03 7.19
C GLU A 101 -18.51 8.09 7.14
N MET A 102 -18.60 7.23 6.14
CA MET A 102 -19.61 6.16 6.06
C MET A 102 -19.52 5.21 7.23
N GLY A 103 -18.30 4.78 7.60
CA GLY A 103 -18.07 3.88 8.74
C GLY A 103 -18.43 4.52 10.09
N ILE A 104 -18.21 5.81 10.25
CA ILE A 104 -18.68 6.56 11.44
C ILE A 104 -20.21 6.59 11.46
N ALA A 105 -20.84 6.86 10.32
CA ALA A 105 -22.29 6.94 10.21
C ALA A 105 -23.01 5.59 10.41
N ASP A 106 -22.42 4.50 9.90
CA ASP A 106 -22.95 3.14 10.07
C ASP A 106 -22.55 2.48 11.42
N GLY A 107 -21.72 3.15 12.21
CA GLY A 107 -21.28 2.69 13.52
C GLY A 107 -20.23 1.60 13.49
N SER A 108 -19.57 1.36 12.37
CA SER A 108 -18.44 0.43 12.24
C SER A 108 -17.10 1.05 12.63
N ILE A 109 -16.99 2.39 12.52
CA ILE A 109 -15.82 3.17 12.90
C ILE A 109 -16.15 4.11 14.06
N LEU A 110 -15.20 4.27 14.98
CA LEU A 110 -15.29 5.22 16.09
C LEU A 110 -15.45 6.67 15.59
N PRO A 111 -16.10 7.57 16.34
CA PRO A 111 -16.15 8.98 16.02
C PRO A 111 -14.73 9.60 16.14
N LEU A 112 -14.04 9.75 15.02
CA LEU A 112 -12.69 10.26 14.90
C LEU A 112 -12.60 11.25 13.72
N ASN A 113 -11.46 11.93 13.57
CA ASN A 113 -11.24 12.82 12.44
C ASN A 113 -10.93 12.01 11.17
N PRO A 114 -11.80 12.02 10.12
CA PRO A 114 -11.63 11.20 8.94
C PRO A 114 -10.32 11.47 8.19
N LYS A 115 -9.90 12.73 8.10
CA LYS A 115 -8.66 13.10 7.40
C LYS A 115 -7.41 12.54 8.10
N LEU A 116 -7.36 12.65 9.44
CA LEU A 116 -6.23 12.10 10.21
C LEU A 116 -6.20 10.58 10.15
N ALA A 117 -7.36 9.92 10.17
CA ALA A 117 -7.45 8.47 9.99
C ALA A 117 -6.88 8.03 8.64
N VAL A 118 -7.26 8.70 7.55
CA VAL A 118 -6.74 8.40 6.21
C VAL A 118 -5.23 8.62 6.14
N PHE A 119 -4.72 9.70 6.69
CA PHE A 119 -3.26 9.96 6.71
C PHE A 119 -2.48 8.91 7.50
N MET A 120 -3.02 8.44 8.62
CA MET A 120 -2.44 7.34 9.39
C MET A 120 -2.40 6.05 8.56
N LEU A 121 -3.51 5.69 7.91
CA LEU A 121 -3.61 4.50 7.07
C LEU A 121 -2.61 4.54 5.90
N LEU A 122 -2.64 5.63 5.14
CA LEU A 122 -1.74 5.79 3.99
C LEU A 122 -0.27 5.87 4.40
N GLY A 123 0.04 6.54 5.51
CA GLY A 123 1.39 6.58 6.06
C GLY A 123 1.90 5.18 6.43
N SER A 124 1.07 4.34 7.04
CA SER A 124 1.41 2.96 7.38
C SER A 124 1.71 2.13 6.13
N ILE A 125 0.87 2.24 5.10
CA ILE A 125 1.03 1.52 3.84
C ILE A 125 2.30 1.98 3.10
N HIS A 126 2.50 3.29 2.96
CA HIS A 126 3.67 3.82 2.27
C HIS A 126 4.99 3.46 2.98
N TRP A 127 4.97 3.37 4.32
CA TRP A 127 6.15 2.97 5.06
C TRP A 127 6.59 1.53 4.79
N VAL A 128 5.65 0.62 4.45
CA VAL A 128 5.96 -0.78 4.12
C VAL A 128 6.98 -0.87 3.00
N THR A 129 6.88 -0.03 2.00
CA THR A 129 7.79 -0.02 0.84
C THR A 129 9.26 0.26 1.20
N LYS A 130 9.51 0.82 2.38
CA LYS A 130 10.87 1.13 2.86
C LYS A 130 11.58 -0.09 3.47
N TRP A 131 10.83 -1.04 3.99
CA TRP A 131 11.41 -2.18 4.72
C TRP A 131 10.98 -3.55 4.18
N TYR A 132 9.87 -3.66 3.48
CA TYR A 132 9.42 -4.93 2.91
C TYR A 132 10.41 -5.44 1.87
N ARG A 133 10.66 -6.74 1.92
CA ARG A 133 11.52 -7.45 0.97
C ARG A 133 10.78 -8.71 0.50
N PRO A 134 10.60 -8.90 -0.82
CA PRO A 134 9.95 -10.09 -1.37
C PRO A 134 10.66 -11.41 -1.04
N ASP A 135 11.97 -11.35 -0.81
CA ASP A 135 12.83 -12.46 -0.38
C ASP A 135 12.98 -12.53 1.15
N GLY A 136 12.18 -11.79 1.90
CA GLY A 136 12.18 -11.72 3.36
C GLY A 136 11.38 -12.82 4.03
N LEU A 137 11.20 -12.67 5.36
CA LEU A 137 10.54 -13.67 6.21
C LEU A 137 9.03 -13.78 5.98
N TRP A 138 8.39 -12.75 5.45
CA TRP A 138 6.94 -12.60 5.33
C TRP A 138 6.54 -12.42 3.89
N SER A 139 5.46 -13.10 3.48
CA SER A 139 4.86 -12.90 2.17
C SER A 139 4.15 -11.54 2.07
N ALA A 140 3.83 -11.10 0.86
CA ALA A 140 3.03 -9.90 0.65
C ALA A 140 1.64 -10.02 1.29
N ASP A 141 1.04 -11.21 1.26
CA ASP A 141 -0.26 -11.48 1.87
C ASP A 141 -0.19 -11.37 3.39
N ASP A 142 0.81 -11.99 4.04
CA ASP A 142 1.00 -11.92 5.49
C ASP A 142 1.14 -10.47 5.97
N VAL A 143 1.97 -9.68 5.28
CA VAL A 143 2.20 -8.28 5.63
C VAL A 143 0.95 -7.44 5.41
N SER A 144 0.25 -7.64 4.30
CA SER A 144 -0.96 -6.90 3.98
C SER A 144 -2.06 -7.19 5.00
N GLU A 145 -2.31 -8.47 5.31
CA GLU A 145 -3.34 -8.87 6.27
C GLU A 145 -3.05 -8.29 7.66
N ALA A 146 -1.83 -8.48 8.17
CA ALA A 146 -1.46 -8.02 9.51
C ALA A 146 -1.53 -6.50 9.65
N LEU A 147 -1.05 -5.76 8.66
CA LEU A 147 -1.03 -4.29 8.74
C LEU A 147 -2.43 -3.70 8.63
N ILE A 148 -3.26 -4.21 7.74
CA ILE A 148 -4.63 -3.73 7.59
C ILE A 148 -5.44 -4.09 8.85
N GLU A 149 -5.27 -5.28 9.40
CA GLU A 149 -5.90 -5.65 10.66
C GLU A 149 -5.50 -4.70 11.80
N LEU A 150 -4.22 -4.47 12.00
CA LEU A 150 -3.72 -3.56 13.04
C LEU A 150 -4.22 -2.13 12.86
N ALA A 151 -4.13 -1.60 11.64
CA ALA A 151 -4.53 -0.24 11.35
C ALA A 151 -6.05 -0.02 11.55
N THR A 152 -6.86 -0.97 11.11
CA THR A 152 -8.33 -0.86 11.20
C THR A 152 -8.87 -1.18 12.58
N ARG A 153 -8.19 -2.01 13.39
CA ARG A 153 -8.58 -2.25 14.79
C ARG A 153 -8.58 -0.98 15.62
N GLY A 154 -7.61 -0.09 15.41
CA GLY A 154 -7.56 1.20 16.09
C GLY A 154 -8.73 2.13 15.79
N MET A 155 -9.47 1.86 14.73
CA MET A 155 -10.61 2.66 14.29
C MET A 155 -11.96 1.97 14.52
N ALA A 156 -11.99 0.66 14.73
CA ALA A 156 -13.22 -0.12 14.85
C ALA A 156 -14.02 0.26 16.09
N ALA A 157 -15.31 0.54 15.92
CA ALA A 157 -16.21 0.89 17.03
C ALA A 157 -16.56 -0.33 17.91
N LYS A 158 -16.39 -1.54 17.39
CA LYS A 158 -16.58 -2.79 18.14
C LYS A 158 -15.30 -3.60 18.08
N PRO A 159 -15.00 -4.41 19.11
CA PRO A 159 -13.85 -5.31 19.05
C PRO A 159 -13.93 -6.16 17.78
N VAL A 160 -12.97 -6.02 16.91
CA VAL A 160 -12.74 -6.95 15.81
C VAL A 160 -12.20 -8.23 16.45
N GLY A 161 -12.78 -9.40 16.16
CA GLY A 161 -12.47 -10.70 16.77
C GLY A 161 -11.00 -10.96 17.11
N THR A 162 -10.62 -12.11 17.57
CA THR A 162 -9.21 -12.45 17.84
C THR A 162 -8.34 -12.13 16.63
N LEU A 163 -7.14 -11.58 16.87
CA LEU A 163 -6.12 -11.41 15.81
C LEU A 163 -5.99 -12.71 15.03
N SER A 164 -5.96 -12.62 13.72
CA SER A 164 -5.55 -13.73 12.86
C SER A 164 -4.26 -14.32 13.41
N ALA A 165 -4.07 -15.62 13.23
CA ALA A 165 -2.91 -16.31 13.80
C ALA A 165 -1.61 -15.53 13.57
N PRO A 166 -0.66 -15.58 14.51
CA PRO A 166 0.60 -14.85 14.35
C PRO A 166 1.20 -15.18 13.00
N ILE A 167 1.70 -14.15 12.32
CA ILE A 167 2.36 -14.29 11.02
C ILE A 167 3.37 -15.43 11.10
N HIS A 168 3.11 -16.52 10.39
CA HIS A 168 4.00 -17.66 10.41
C HIS A 168 5.31 -17.29 9.73
N ARG A 169 6.40 -17.46 10.46
CA ARG A 169 7.73 -17.36 9.89
C ARG A 169 7.86 -18.43 8.80
N ASN A 170 8.30 -18.04 7.60
CA ASN A 170 8.62 -19.02 6.55
C ASN A 170 9.68 -20.00 7.10
N PRO A 171 9.34 -21.30 7.25
CA PRO A 171 10.26 -22.27 7.87
C PRO A 171 11.52 -22.54 7.04
N ASP A 172 11.53 -22.17 5.78
CA ASP A 172 12.64 -22.42 4.85
C ASP A 172 13.72 -21.34 4.88
N LEU A 173 13.54 -20.28 5.66
CA LEU A 173 14.53 -19.21 5.76
C LEU A 173 15.43 -19.38 6.98
N PRO A 174 16.77 -19.26 6.82
CA PRO A 174 17.71 -19.38 7.90
C PRO A 174 17.50 -18.31 8.98
N ASP A 175 17.67 -18.68 10.24
CA ASP A 175 17.51 -17.76 11.38
C ASP A 175 18.57 -16.66 11.33
N SER A 176 18.15 -15.43 11.03
CA SER A 176 19.02 -14.25 10.97
C SER A 176 19.75 -13.94 12.29
N ARG A 177 19.41 -14.62 13.40
CA ARG A 177 20.13 -14.52 14.67
C ARG A 177 21.47 -15.25 14.68
N GLN A 178 21.79 -16.06 13.65
CA GLN A 178 23.06 -16.77 13.54
C GLN A 178 24.09 -16.09 12.64
N ALA A 179 23.77 -14.94 12.06
CA ALA A 179 24.76 -14.10 11.39
C ALA A 179 25.63 -13.43 12.46
N THR A 180 26.62 -14.16 12.94
CA THR A 180 27.68 -13.67 13.84
C THR A 180 28.39 -12.49 13.16
N HIS A 181 28.44 -11.36 13.86
CA HIS A 181 29.31 -10.26 13.51
C HIS A 181 30.73 -10.77 13.24
N PRO A 182 31.35 -10.41 12.10
CA PRO A 182 32.76 -10.65 11.94
C PRO A 182 33.49 -9.79 12.97
N THR A 183 34.12 -10.44 13.94
CA THR A 183 35.10 -9.82 14.82
C THR A 183 36.19 -9.19 13.97
N LYS A 184 36.29 -7.87 13.99
CA LYS A 184 37.45 -7.15 13.48
C LYS A 184 38.64 -7.51 14.38
N GLY A 185 39.56 -8.30 13.84
CA GLY A 185 40.95 -8.39 14.31
C GLY A 185 41.79 -7.32 13.65
#